data_db86521142d3e547d4a587a2fa335156
#
_entry.id   db86521142d3e547d4a587a2fa335156
#
_cell.length_a   1.000
_cell.length_b   1.000
_cell.length_c   1.000
_cell.angle_alpha   90.00
_cell.angle_beta   90.00
_cell.angle_gamma   90.00
#
_symmetry.space_group_name_H-M   'P 1'
#
loop_
_entity.id
_entity.type
_entity.pdbx_description
1 polymer ?
#
loop_
_entity_poly.entity_id
_entity_poly.type
_entity_poly.pdbx_seq_one_letter_code
_entity_poly.pdbx_strand_id
1 'polypeptide(L)' 'MKSDVDMVERAKKTALLCEMMASAIRRDVYAMANYDKIGTVVGEGDKFVSLTGTKRKIVDLRRELLQLRDLL' A
#
# COMPACT_ATOMS: atom_id res chain seq x y z
N MET A 1 12.83 -26.38 14.93
CA MET A 1 12.95 -24.98 15.39
C MET A 1 13.23 -24.08 14.21
N LYS A 2 12.51 -22.98 14.13
CA LYS A 2 12.75 -22.04 13.06
C LYS A 2 14.06 -21.31 13.28
N SER A 3 14.83 -21.21 12.21
CA SER A 3 16.06 -20.46 12.30
C SER A 3 15.78 -18.97 12.17
N ASP A 4 16.69 -18.16 12.63
CA ASP A 4 16.62 -16.71 12.46
C ASP A 4 16.64 -16.34 10.98
N VAL A 5 17.27 -17.19 10.15
CA VAL A 5 17.32 -16.96 8.72
C VAL A 5 15.92 -17.01 8.11
N ASP A 6 15.10 -17.99 8.52
CA ASP A 6 13.73 -18.08 8.00
C ASP A 6 12.91 -16.87 8.40
N MET A 7 13.05 -16.42 9.63
CA MET A 7 12.36 -15.25 10.11
C MET A 7 12.76 -14.02 9.31
N VAL A 8 14.05 -13.84 9.10
CA VAL A 8 14.57 -12.70 8.35
C VAL A 8 14.09 -12.74 6.90
N GLU A 9 14.09 -13.92 6.28
CA GLU A 9 13.61 -14.04 4.91
C GLU A 9 12.15 -13.67 4.77
N ARG A 10 11.32 -14.11 5.71
CA ARG A 10 9.91 -13.72 5.72
C ARG A 10 9.76 -12.23 5.93
N ALA A 11 10.53 -11.67 6.85
CA ALA A 11 10.47 -10.23 7.13
C ALA A 11 10.87 -9.43 5.89
N LYS A 12 11.88 -9.88 5.16
CA LYS A 12 12.30 -9.22 3.93
C LYS A 12 11.18 -9.20 2.89
N LYS A 13 10.51 -10.33 2.70
CA LYS A 13 9.40 -10.40 1.74
C LYS A 13 8.27 -9.48 2.14
N THR A 14 7.92 -9.48 3.41
CA THR A 14 6.84 -8.63 3.90
C THR A 14 7.23 -7.15 3.79
N ALA A 15 8.47 -6.82 4.10
CA ALA A 15 8.94 -5.45 3.97
C ALA A 15 8.90 -4.97 2.52
N LEU A 16 9.30 -5.84 1.58
CA LEU A 16 9.23 -5.49 0.17
C LEU A 16 7.79 -5.26 -0.27
N LEU A 17 6.87 -6.10 0.17
CA LEU A 17 5.46 -5.92 -0.13
C LEU A 17 4.97 -4.59 0.43
N CYS A 18 5.36 -4.23 1.65
CA CYS A 18 4.98 -2.95 2.24
C CYS A 18 5.51 -1.78 1.41
N GLU A 19 6.74 -1.87 0.91
CA GLU A 19 7.29 -0.83 0.06
C GLU A 19 6.49 -0.67 -1.23
N MET A 20 6.10 -1.78 -1.84
CA MET A 20 5.29 -1.73 -3.05
C MET A 20 3.93 -1.11 -2.80
N MET A 21 3.31 -1.47 -1.69
CA MET A 21 2.01 -0.92 -1.32
C MET A 21 2.13 0.57 -1.00
N ALA A 22 3.17 0.97 -0.29
CA ALA A 22 3.40 2.38 0.01
C ALA A 22 3.65 3.18 -1.27
N SER A 23 4.38 2.62 -2.22
CA SER A 23 4.59 3.28 -3.51
C SER A 23 3.29 3.51 -4.26
N ALA A 24 2.40 2.52 -4.24
CA ALA A 24 1.10 2.67 -4.89
C ALA A 24 0.28 3.77 -4.23
N ILE A 25 0.29 3.82 -2.89
CA ILE A 25 -0.42 4.86 -2.15
C ILE A 25 0.17 6.23 -2.48
N ARG A 26 1.49 6.33 -2.55
CA ARG A 26 2.15 7.58 -2.87
C ARG A 26 1.75 8.08 -4.26
N ARG A 27 1.68 7.19 -5.23
CA ARG A 27 1.25 7.56 -6.57
C ARG A 27 -0.19 8.06 -6.56
N ASP A 28 -1.06 7.42 -5.80
CA ASP A 28 -2.45 7.86 -5.68
C ASP A 28 -2.51 9.28 -5.09
N VAL A 29 -1.75 9.52 -4.03
CA VAL A 29 -1.76 10.83 -3.38
C VAL A 29 -1.21 11.92 -4.31
N TYR A 30 -0.15 11.61 -5.04
CA TYR A 30 0.40 12.56 -5.99
C TYR A 30 -0.60 12.85 -7.12
N ALA A 31 -1.31 11.82 -7.58
CA ALA A 31 -2.34 12.02 -8.59
C ALA A 31 -3.46 12.90 -8.06
N MET A 32 -3.86 12.72 -6.81
CA MET A 32 -4.87 13.57 -6.19
C MET A 32 -4.45 15.04 -6.17
N ALA A 33 -3.16 15.27 -5.94
CA ALA A 33 -2.65 16.65 -5.91
C ALA A 33 -2.70 17.31 -7.27
N ASN A 34 -2.72 16.53 -8.36
CA ASN A 34 -2.70 17.04 -9.71
C ASN A 34 -4.08 17.05 -10.37
N TYR A 35 -5.09 16.48 -9.73
CA TYR A 35 -6.43 16.39 -10.29
C TYR A 35 -7.39 17.23 -9.46
N ASP A 36 -8.29 17.91 -10.15
CA ASP A 36 -9.29 18.72 -9.48
C ASP A 36 -10.37 17.89 -8.81
N LYS A 37 -10.58 16.66 -9.28
CA LYS A 37 -11.64 15.81 -8.77
C LYS A 37 -11.04 14.57 -8.15
N ILE A 38 -11.41 14.32 -6.91
CA ILE A 38 -10.87 13.22 -6.13
C ILE A 38 -12.03 12.36 -5.65
N GLY A 39 -11.87 11.05 -5.81
CA GLY A 39 -12.81 10.09 -5.24
C GLY A 39 -14.12 9.98 -5.97
N THR A 40 -14.26 10.66 -7.09
CA THR A 40 -15.50 10.66 -7.88
C THR A 40 -15.21 10.07 -9.25
N VAL A 41 -16.13 9.28 -9.74
CA VAL A 41 -15.99 8.73 -11.06
C VAL A 41 -16.07 9.85 -12.09
N VAL A 42 -15.12 9.86 -12.99
CA VAL A 42 -15.09 10.81 -14.08
C VAL A 42 -15.34 10.03 -15.35
N GLY A 43 -15.87 10.68 -16.36
CA GLY A 43 -16.22 9.99 -17.58
C GLY A 43 -15.09 9.15 -18.16
N GLU A 44 -13.90 9.66 -18.12
CA GLU A 44 -12.72 8.98 -18.65
C GLU A 44 -11.99 8.16 -17.63
N GLY A 45 -12.63 7.41 -16.87
CA GLY A 45 -12.18 6.55 -15.80
C GLY A 45 -10.70 6.50 -15.47
N ASP A 46 -9.83 6.59 -16.44
CA ASP A 46 -8.39 6.52 -16.19
C ASP A 46 -7.82 7.85 -15.68
N LYS A 47 -8.65 8.84 -15.53
CA LYS A 47 -8.24 10.18 -15.10
C LYS A 47 -8.64 10.49 -13.67
N PHE A 48 -9.07 9.51 -12.90
CA PHE A 48 -9.47 9.78 -11.54
C PHE A 48 -8.76 8.84 -10.58
N VAL A 49 -8.67 9.30 -9.34
CA VAL A 49 -8.13 8.48 -8.27
C VAL A 49 -9.26 8.24 -7.29
N SER A 50 -9.52 6.97 -7.00
CA SER A 50 -10.57 6.61 -6.06
C SER A 50 -10.08 6.82 -4.63
N LEU A 51 -10.70 7.73 -3.92
CA LEU A 51 -10.38 7.96 -2.52
C LEU A 51 -10.63 6.70 -1.69
N THR A 52 -11.74 6.01 -1.95
CA THR A 52 -12.06 4.77 -1.26
C THR A 52 -11.01 3.71 -1.54
N GLY A 53 -10.57 3.59 -2.80
CA GLY A 53 -9.54 2.65 -3.16
C GLY A 53 -8.22 2.92 -2.46
N THR A 54 -7.86 4.20 -2.37
CA THR A 54 -6.63 4.59 -1.70
C THR A 54 -6.70 4.28 -0.20
N LYS A 55 -7.84 4.57 0.42
CA LYS A 55 -8.03 4.25 1.84
C LYS A 55 -7.92 2.74 2.08
N ARG A 56 -8.43 1.95 1.16
CA ARG A 56 -8.34 0.49 1.26
C ARG A 56 -6.88 0.03 1.20
N LYS A 57 -6.10 0.63 0.31
CA LYS A 57 -4.68 0.33 0.22
C LYS A 57 -3.96 0.64 1.53
N ILE A 58 -4.35 1.73 2.18
CA ILE A 58 -3.77 2.10 3.46
C ILE A 58 -4.10 1.06 4.53
N VAL A 59 -5.34 0.59 4.57
CA VAL A 59 -5.74 -0.45 5.51
C VAL A 59 -4.95 -1.73 5.27
N ASP A 60 -4.79 -2.12 4.01
CA ASP A 60 -4.04 -3.31 3.65
C ASP A 60 -2.57 -3.18 4.05
N LEU A 61 -1.97 -2.01 3.81
CA LEU A 61 -0.59 -1.76 4.21
C LEU A 61 -0.44 -1.84 5.72
N ARG A 62 -1.37 -1.28 6.46
CA ARG A 62 -1.33 -1.34 7.92
C ARG A 62 -1.31 -2.78 8.39
N ARG A 63 -2.13 -3.64 7.78
CA ARG A 63 -2.18 -5.05 8.13
C ARG A 63 -0.83 -5.72 7.89
N GLU A 64 -0.21 -5.44 6.75
CA GLU A 64 1.09 -6.01 6.44
C GLU A 64 2.18 -5.53 7.38
N LEU A 65 2.12 -4.26 7.77
CA LEU A 65 3.07 -3.72 8.74
C LEU A 65 2.94 -4.40 10.10
N LEU A 66 1.71 -4.70 10.52
CA LEU A 66 1.49 -5.40 11.77
C LEU A 66 2.03 -6.83 11.70
N GLN A 67 1.86 -7.49 10.55
CA GLN A 67 2.44 -8.81 10.35
C GLN A 67 3.96 -8.78 10.41
N LEU A 68 4.56 -7.77 9.79
CA LEU A 68 6.00 -7.60 9.82
C LEU A 68 6.49 -7.42 11.26
N ARG A 69 5.79 -6.59 12.02
CA ARG A 69 6.15 -6.38 13.42
C ARG A 69 6.10 -7.71 14.21
N ASP A 70 5.08 -8.50 13.94
CA ASP A 70 4.90 -9.76 14.68
C ASP A 70 5.94 -10.81 14.28
N LEU A 71 6.50 -10.71 13.08
CA LEU A 71 7.58 -11.60 12.65
C LEU A 71 8.88 -11.29 13.39
N LEU A 72 9.08 -10.06 13.76
CA LEU A 72 10.30 -9.63 14.44
C LEU A 72 10.14 -9.70 15.95
#